data_4db49b9b0cd58bf53186b0bf729b5393
#
_entry.id   4db49b9b0cd58bf53186b0bf729b5393
#
_cell.length_a   1.000
_cell.length_b   1.000
_cell.length_c   1.000
_cell.angle_alpha   90.00
_cell.angle_beta   90.00
_cell.angle_gamma   90.00
#
_symmetry.space_group_name_H-M   'P 1'
#
loop_
_entity.id
_entity.type
_entity.pdbx_description
1 polymer ?
#
loop_
_entity_poly.entity_id
_entity_poly.type
_entity_poly.pdbx_seq_one_letter_code
_entity_poly.pdbx_strand_id
1 'polypeptide(L)'
;MAKNKNKKQQRSPQAPPLRRPETNELAVAQVTDKYSEYPSNGLTPQKLAEIFREADAGDVLRQMELFEEIEEKDPHLFSQLQTRKNAVTGLDFEIIPFDSDDPRDKEIADFIESQIGSLESFEDVMTDLLDAIGKGFSVSEIMWGYDEGHVVVNDIRSRHQKRFFWDTVDDSFKVRTKESPDGILLPDSKFVVHRYKARSGHPSRSGVLRVVSWMYLFKNYDIKDWIAFCEVYGMPLRLGKYQPGASEADKIALMQALIQIGADAAGIIPDGTTIDFITTEKASSTDLYERLARYCDEQISKAILGQTLTSDSGGGSFAQSKTHNEVRHDLTVADCKALAATLRRDLIRPLCIFNFGEDKRIPYLRFDCEEAEDLEQTANILGTLIEKTGLKVPTSYIYKKFSIPKPEDDEEVATPSAQIGGYGGMQLKQIELKDTNAPPIGTQKHIDKLADAAVKRSAGSFKRAFSPVLKMIEKAGSLEELRDMMEDDRQVASLLDQMDVSQVEELLQKVMLYADLEGRVVNNE
;
A
#
# COMPACT_ATOMS: atom_id res chain seq x y z
N MET A 1 3.63 -48.07 -74.39
CA MET A 1 3.16 -48.11 -72.98
C MET A 1 3.84 -46.99 -72.22
N ALA A 2 3.17 -45.85 -72.09
CA ALA A 2 3.68 -44.67 -71.38
C ALA A 2 3.02 -44.62 -70.00
N LYS A 3 3.84 -44.69 -68.92
CA LYS A 3 3.38 -44.57 -67.53
C LYS A 3 3.25 -43.09 -67.18
N ASN A 4 2.02 -42.66 -67.03
CA ASN A 4 1.65 -41.33 -66.53
C ASN A 4 1.92 -41.30 -65.03
N LYS A 5 2.93 -40.53 -64.55
CA LYS A 5 3.19 -40.25 -63.13
C LYS A 5 2.40 -39.01 -62.75
N ASN A 6 1.24 -39.18 -62.13
CA ASN A 6 0.50 -38.15 -61.42
C ASN A 6 1.39 -37.59 -60.27
N LYS A 7 1.96 -36.42 -60.43
CA LYS A 7 2.50 -35.61 -59.32
C LYS A 7 1.32 -35.05 -58.50
N LYS A 8 1.06 -35.62 -57.36
CA LYS A 8 0.25 -34.96 -56.34
C LYS A 8 0.96 -33.68 -55.93
N GLN A 9 0.44 -32.54 -56.35
CA GLN A 9 0.80 -31.25 -55.74
C GLN A 9 0.43 -31.32 -54.27
N GLN A 10 1.43 -31.33 -53.40
CA GLN A 10 1.27 -31.03 -51.97
C GLN A 10 0.78 -29.58 -51.87
N ARG A 11 -0.51 -29.40 -51.58
CA ARG A 11 -1.03 -28.11 -51.11
C ARG A 11 -0.31 -27.80 -49.80
N SER A 12 0.45 -26.70 -49.75
CA SER A 12 0.89 -26.09 -48.52
C SER A 12 -0.32 -25.89 -47.61
N PRO A 13 -0.20 -26.14 -46.30
CA PRO A 13 -1.30 -25.87 -45.36
C PRO A 13 -1.65 -24.38 -45.49
N GLN A 14 -2.84 -24.09 -45.99
CA GLN A 14 -3.39 -22.74 -45.93
C GLN A 14 -3.47 -22.35 -44.45
N ALA A 15 -2.81 -21.25 -44.09
CA ALA A 15 -2.95 -20.64 -42.78
C ALA A 15 -4.46 -20.48 -42.47
N PRO A 16 -4.92 -20.83 -41.28
CA PRO A 16 -6.31 -20.61 -40.91
C PRO A 16 -6.64 -19.13 -41.09
N PRO A 17 -7.89 -18.82 -41.55
CA PRO A 17 -8.27 -17.42 -41.74
C PRO A 17 -8.10 -16.66 -40.43
N LEU A 18 -7.36 -15.54 -40.47
CA LEU A 18 -7.18 -14.64 -39.34
C LEU A 18 -8.56 -14.25 -38.81
N ARG A 19 -8.81 -14.46 -37.53
CA ARG A 19 -10.05 -14.03 -36.88
C ARG A 19 -10.05 -12.50 -36.87
N ARG A 20 -11.20 -11.90 -37.19
CA ARG A 20 -11.36 -10.45 -37.11
C ARG A 20 -11.87 -10.10 -35.71
N PRO A 21 -11.33 -9.05 -35.05
CA PRO A 21 -11.83 -8.60 -33.77
C PRO A 21 -13.20 -7.91 -33.91
N GLU A 22 -13.96 -7.88 -32.81
CA GLU A 22 -15.13 -7.02 -32.66
C GLU A 22 -14.66 -5.58 -32.40
N THR A 23 -14.90 -4.67 -33.34
CA THR A 23 -14.45 -3.27 -33.24
C THR A 23 -15.47 -2.34 -32.60
N ASN A 24 -16.76 -2.74 -32.56
CA ASN A 24 -17.80 -1.93 -31.95
C ASN A 24 -17.65 -1.88 -30.42
N GLU A 25 -17.96 -0.74 -29.81
CA GLU A 25 -18.08 -0.62 -28.38
C GLU A 25 -19.36 -1.32 -27.90
N LEU A 26 -19.23 -2.32 -27.02
CA LEU A 26 -20.35 -3.13 -26.55
C LEU A 26 -20.90 -2.64 -25.21
N ALA A 27 -20.03 -2.34 -24.28
CA ALA A 27 -20.37 -1.92 -22.94
C ALA A 27 -20.24 -0.40 -22.80
N VAL A 28 -21.02 0.36 -23.59
CA VAL A 28 -21.01 1.82 -23.58
C VAL A 28 -21.23 2.33 -22.15
N ALA A 29 -20.31 3.18 -21.65
CA ALA A 29 -20.42 3.77 -20.34
C ALA A 29 -21.71 4.61 -20.21
N GLN A 30 -22.41 4.48 -19.09
CA GLN A 30 -23.63 5.21 -18.78
C GLN A 30 -23.41 6.15 -17.61
N VAL A 31 -24.24 7.17 -17.50
CA VAL A 31 -24.20 8.11 -16.36
C VAL A 31 -24.43 7.37 -15.04
N THR A 32 -25.31 6.37 -15.04
CA THR A 32 -25.60 5.51 -13.89
C THR A 32 -24.41 4.67 -13.41
N ASP A 33 -23.40 4.45 -14.25
CA ASP A 33 -22.18 3.74 -13.84
C ASP A 33 -21.35 4.57 -12.86
N LYS A 34 -21.51 5.90 -12.87
CA LYS A 34 -20.76 6.85 -12.04
C LYS A 34 -21.43 7.18 -10.70
N TYR A 35 -22.68 6.78 -10.49
CA TYR A 35 -23.43 7.12 -9.29
C TYR A 35 -23.95 5.86 -8.62
N SER A 36 -23.67 5.77 -7.31
CA SER A 36 -24.20 4.73 -6.44
C SER A 36 -25.56 5.14 -5.87
N GLU A 37 -26.40 4.17 -5.59
CA GLU A 37 -27.62 4.38 -4.79
C GLU A 37 -27.35 4.50 -3.28
N TYR A 38 -26.08 4.55 -2.89
CA TYR A 38 -25.62 4.62 -1.49
C TYR A 38 -26.17 3.47 -0.63
N PRO A 39 -25.84 2.22 -0.95
CA PRO A 39 -26.32 1.07 -0.18
C PRO A 39 -25.82 1.03 1.26
N SER A 40 -24.82 1.85 1.62
CA SER A 40 -24.37 2.02 3.01
C SER A 40 -25.37 2.78 3.86
N ASN A 41 -26.32 3.52 3.28
CA ASN A 41 -27.35 4.21 4.05
C ASN A 41 -28.23 3.20 4.83
N GLY A 42 -28.23 3.33 6.16
CA GLY A 42 -28.90 2.38 7.04
C GLY A 42 -28.36 0.95 6.89
N LEU A 43 -27.08 0.80 6.63
CA LEU A 43 -26.42 -0.50 6.54
C LEU A 43 -26.46 -1.18 7.92
N THR A 44 -27.00 -2.40 7.95
CA THR A 44 -27.05 -3.26 9.14
C THR A 44 -26.33 -4.58 8.84
N PRO A 45 -25.94 -5.38 9.84
CA PRO A 45 -25.37 -6.71 9.60
C PRO A 45 -26.27 -7.60 8.73
N GLN A 46 -27.60 -7.49 8.88
CA GLN A 46 -28.57 -8.24 8.08
C GLN A 46 -28.56 -7.78 6.62
N LYS A 47 -28.62 -6.46 6.37
CA LYS A 47 -28.57 -5.88 5.02
C LYS A 47 -27.26 -6.21 4.31
N LEU A 48 -26.12 -6.16 5.04
CA LEU A 48 -24.83 -6.56 4.49
C LEU A 48 -24.82 -8.05 4.10
N ALA A 49 -25.34 -8.92 4.96
CA ALA A 49 -25.44 -10.35 4.67
C ALA A 49 -26.38 -10.65 3.50
N GLU A 50 -27.43 -9.83 3.30
CA GLU A 50 -28.34 -9.94 2.15
C GLU A 50 -27.65 -9.57 0.85
N ILE A 51 -26.95 -8.43 0.79
CA ILE A 51 -26.15 -8.01 -0.36
C ILE A 51 -25.15 -9.11 -0.76
N PHE A 52 -24.49 -9.72 0.22
CA PHE A 52 -23.54 -10.79 -0.06
C PHE A 52 -24.20 -12.08 -0.56
N ARG A 53 -25.42 -12.39 -0.12
CA ARG A 53 -26.17 -13.55 -0.64
C ARG A 53 -26.62 -13.35 -2.08
N GLU A 54 -27.04 -12.14 -2.46
CA GLU A 54 -27.35 -11.79 -3.85
C GLU A 54 -26.13 -11.99 -4.74
N ALA A 55 -24.96 -11.49 -4.30
CA ALA A 55 -23.71 -11.66 -5.05
C ALA A 55 -23.26 -13.13 -5.12
N ASP A 56 -23.53 -13.94 -4.10
CA ASP A 56 -23.27 -15.38 -4.11
C ASP A 56 -24.21 -16.13 -5.06
N ALA A 57 -25.38 -15.56 -5.36
CA ALA A 57 -26.33 -16.03 -6.37
C ALA A 57 -26.02 -15.50 -7.79
N GLY A 58 -24.91 -14.77 -7.99
CA GLY A 58 -24.42 -14.29 -9.29
C GLY A 58 -24.70 -12.82 -9.57
N ASP A 59 -25.67 -12.17 -8.90
CA ASP A 59 -25.93 -10.73 -9.08
C ASP A 59 -25.07 -9.88 -8.13
N VAL A 60 -24.00 -9.33 -8.67
CA VAL A 60 -23.01 -8.55 -7.91
C VAL A 60 -23.31 -7.05 -7.84
N LEU A 61 -24.41 -6.58 -8.44
CA LEU A 61 -24.72 -5.15 -8.60
C LEU A 61 -24.58 -4.40 -7.26
N ARG A 62 -25.41 -4.76 -6.26
CA ARG A 62 -25.42 -4.07 -4.97
C ARG A 62 -24.12 -4.23 -4.19
N GLN A 63 -23.42 -5.37 -4.36
CA GLN A 63 -22.10 -5.57 -3.75
C GLN A 63 -21.07 -4.62 -4.33
N MET A 64 -21.05 -4.40 -5.64
CA MET A 64 -20.09 -3.50 -6.31
C MET A 64 -20.35 -2.04 -5.97
N GLU A 65 -21.62 -1.63 -5.90
CA GLU A 65 -21.99 -0.29 -5.45
C GLU A 65 -21.60 -0.04 -3.99
N LEU A 66 -21.81 -1.04 -3.11
CA LEU A 66 -21.36 -0.94 -1.72
C LEU A 66 -19.83 -0.82 -1.62
N PHE A 67 -19.08 -1.59 -2.41
CA PHE A 67 -17.62 -1.57 -2.37
C PHE A 67 -17.03 -0.24 -2.86
N GLU A 68 -17.61 0.34 -3.92
CA GLU A 68 -17.25 1.68 -4.40
C GLU A 68 -17.48 2.73 -3.31
N GLU A 69 -18.66 2.69 -2.68
CA GLU A 69 -19.05 3.63 -1.64
C GLU A 69 -18.17 3.51 -0.37
N ILE A 70 -17.80 2.29 0.02
CA ILE A 70 -16.89 2.05 1.15
C ILE A 70 -15.49 2.62 0.85
N GLU A 71 -15.00 2.43 -0.37
CA GLU A 71 -13.70 2.95 -0.79
C GLU A 71 -13.69 4.49 -0.79
N GLU A 72 -14.79 5.13 -1.18
CA GLU A 72 -14.94 6.59 -1.15
C GLU A 72 -15.06 7.17 0.26
N LYS A 73 -15.70 6.46 1.19
CA LYS A 73 -16.05 6.96 2.52
C LYS A 73 -15.02 6.69 3.60
N ASP A 74 -14.19 5.66 3.46
CA ASP A 74 -13.20 5.30 4.47
C ASP A 74 -11.78 5.71 4.01
N PRO A 75 -11.23 6.82 4.57
CA PRO A 75 -9.91 7.32 4.17
C PRO A 75 -8.77 6.33 4.43
N HIS A 76 -8.88 5.54 5.50
CA HIS A 76 -7.87 4.55 5.84
C HIS A 76 -7.86 3.42 4.81
N LEU A 77 -9.02 2.87 4.50
CA LEU A 77 -9.18 1.84 3.48
C LEU A 77 -8.70 2.32 2.12
N PHE A 78 -9.11 3.52 1.69
CA PHE A 78 -8.68 4.14 0.45
C PHE A 78 -7.15 4.20 0.36
N SER A 79 -6.50 4.72 1.42
CA SER A 79 -5.04 4.81 1.49
C SER A 79 -4.34 3.47 1.35
N GLN A 80 -4.85 2.41 2.01
CA GLN A 80 -4.26 1.07 1.94
C GLN A 80 -4.39 0.45 0.55
N LEU A 81 -5.56 0.59 -0.10
CA LEU A 81 -5.77 0.10 -1.47
C LEU A 81 -4.90 0.85 -2.48
N GLN A 82 -4.83 2.19 -2.38
CA GLN A 82 -3.96 2.99 -3.24
C GLN A 82 -2.49 2.62 -3.07
N THR A 83 -2.02 2.44 -1.84
CA THR A 83 -0.64 1.99 -1.56
C THR A 83 -0.34 0.66 -2.26
N ARG A 84 -1.28 -0.28 -2.24
CA ARG A 84 -1.10 -1.59 -2.88
C ARG A 84 -1.15 -1.51 -4.41
N LYS A 85 -2.11 -0.76 -4.99
CA LYS A 85 -2.22 -0.54 -6.43
C LYS A 85 -0.98 0.17 -6.98
N ASN A 86 -0.55 1.26 -6.34
CA ASN A 86 0.60 2.05 -6.76
C ASN A 86 1.93 1.29 -6.66
N ALA A 87 2.05 0.32 -5.76
CA ALA A 87 3.24 -0.53 -5.69
C ALA A 87 3.44 -1.40 -6.94
N VAL A 88 2.39 -1.68 -7.71
CA VAL A 88 2.46 -2.41 -8.98
C VAL A 88 2.60 -1.45 -10.16
N THR A 89 1.78 -0.40 -10.22
CA THR A 89 1.77 0.54 -11.35
C THR A 89 3.03 1.40 -11.46
N GLY A 90 3.74 1.59 -10.35
CA GLY A 90 5.02 2.29 -10.32
C GLY A 90 6.24 1.45 -10.75
N LEU A 91 6.04 0.19 -11.14
CA LEU A 91 7.12 -0.68 -11.61
C LEU A 91 7.25 -0.64 -13.13
N ASP A 92 8.48 -0.61 -13.62
CA ASP A 92 8.78 -0.81 -15.03
C ASP A 92 8.41 -2.23 -15.46
N PHE A 93 8.06 -2.39 -16.73
CA PHE A 93 7.78 -3.69 -17.32
C PHE A 93 8.47 -3.85 -18.67
N GLU A 94 8.70 -5.08 -19.07
CA GLU A 94 9.30 -5.42 -20.38
C GLU A 94 8.48 -6.50 -21.08
N ILE A 95 8.52 -6.50 -22.41
CA ILE A 95 7.96 -7.56 -23.25
C ILE A 95 9.09 -8.50 -23.66
N ILE A 96 9.05 -9.73 -23.14
CA ILE A 96 10.08 -10.74 -23.40
C ILE A 96 9.60 -11.64 -24.53
N PRO A 97 10.41 -11.85 -25.61
CA PRO A 97 10.11 -12.80 -26.66
C PRO A 97 9.88 -14.21 -26.09
N PHE A 98 9.04 -15.02 -26.73
CA PHE A 98 8.85 -16.41 -26.32
C PHE A 98 10.16 -17.21 -26.38
N ASP A 99 10.95 -16.96 -27.43
CA ASP A 99 12.29 -17.49 -27.62
C ASP A 99 13.22 -16.34 -28.06
N SER A 100 14.16 -16.00 -27.19
CA SER A 100 15.10 -14.88 -27.43
C SER A 100 16.09 -15.14 -28.57
N ASP A 101 16.21 -16.37 -29.07
CA ASP A 101 17.09 -16.70 -30.17
C ASP A 101 16.38 -16.71 -31.55
N ASP A 102 15.03 -16.76 -31.54
CA ASP A 102 14.21 -16.76 -32.76
C ASP A 102 13.90 -15.32 -33.22
N PRO A 103 14.34 -14.92 -34.44
CA PRO A 103 14.07 -13.57 -34.97
C PRO A 103 12.58 -13.25 -35.11
N ARG A 104 11.73 -14.28 -35.38
CA ARG A 104 10.28 -14.08 -35.50
C ARG A 104 9.64 -13.76 -34.14
N ASP A 105 10.09 -14.41 -33.08
CA ASP A 105 9.56 -14.13 -31.75
C ASP A 105 9.98 -12.74 -31.25
N LYS A 106 11.17 -12.27 -31.68
CA LYS A 106 11.59 -10.88 -31.45
C LYS A 106 10.69 -9.89 -32.19
N GLU A 107 10.43 -10.13 -33.47
CA GLU A 107 9.53 -9.28 -34.28
C GLU A 107 8.13 -9.18 -33.62
N ILE A 108 7.60 -10.30 -33.11
CA ILE A 108 6.31 -10.31 -32.41
C ILE A 108 6.41 -9.51 -31.11
N ALA A 109 7.48 -9.67 -30.34
CA ALA A 109 7.68 -8.95 -29.08
C ALA A 109 7.79 -7.44 -29.31
N ASP A 110 8.62 -7.01 -30.28
CA ASP A 110 8.81 -5.60 -30.66
C ASP A 110 7.48 -4.95 -31.10
N PHE A 111 6.67 -5.70 -31.88
CA PHE A 111 5.34 -5.23 -32.28
C PHE A 111 4.43 -5.04 -31.05
N ILE A 112 4.37 -6.01 -30.14
CA ILE A 112 3.55 -5.91 -28.92
C ILE A 112 4.03 -4.75 -28.04
N GLU A 113 5.33 -4.58 -27.87
CA GLU A 113 5.92 -3.48 -27.11
C GLU A 113 5.52 -2.12 -27.70
N SER A 114 5.60 -1.97 -29.03
CA SER A 114 5.18 -0.75 -29.71
C SER A 114 3.68 -0.47 -29.55
N GLN A 115 2.84 -1.50 -29.56
CA GLN A 115 1.39 -1.35 -29.37
C GLN A 115 1.04 -0.92 -27.95
N ILE A 116 1.68 -1.51 -26.94
CA ILE A 116 1.46 -1.11 -25.52
C ILE A 116 2.02 0.28 -25.28
N GLY A 117 3.22 0.58 -25.80
CA GLY A 117 3.85 1.89 -25.68
C GLY A 117 3.11 3.02 -26.40
N SER A 118 2.25 2.70 -27.37
CA SER A 118 1.40 3.69 -28.05
C SER A 118 0.13 4.05 -27.26
N LEU A 119 -0.20 3.30 -26.21
CA LEU A 119 -1.34 3.61 -25.34
C LEU A 119 -0.95 4.71 -24.35
N GLU A 120 -1.55 5.90 -24.50
CA GLU A 120 -1.21 7.10 -23.69
C GLU A 120 -1.41 6.90 -22.16
N SER A 121 -2.28 5.98 -21.77
CA SER A 121 -2.69 5.78 -20.37
C SER A 121 -2.63 4.31 -19.95
N PHE A 122 -1.58 3.58 -20.34
CA PHE A 122 -1.48 2.16 -19.97
C PHE A 122 -1.39 1.95 -18.45
N GLU A 123 -0.80 2.90 -17.71
CA GLU A 123 -0.76 2.89 -16.25
C GLU A 123 -2.17 3.00 -15.64
N ASP A 124 -3.06 3.82 -16.23
CA ASP A 124 -4.46 3.91 -15.80
C ASP A 124 -5.18 2.58 -16.04
N VAL A 125 -4.92 1.92 -17.19
CA VAL A 125 -5.46 0.58 -17.48
C VAL A 125 -5.01 -0.44 -16.43
N MET A 126 -3.75 -0.40 -16.01
CA MET A 126 -3.25 -1.27 -14.94
C MET A 126 -3.94 -0.97 -13.61
N THR A 127 -4.11 0.31 -13.26
CA THR A 127 -4.83 0.74 -12.05
C THR A 127 -6.27 0.24 -12.05
N ASP A 128 -6.98 0.37 -13.16
CA ASP A 128 -8.35 -0.12 -13.35
C ASP A 128 -8.45 -1.65 -13.22
N LEU A 129 -7.48 -2.37 -13.76
CA LEU A 129 -7.43 -3.83 -13.63
C LEU A 129 -7.14 -4.26 -12.18
N LEU A 130 -6.25 -3.55 -11.48
CA LEU A 130 -5.92 -3.81 -10.07
C LEU A 130 -7.08 -3.52 -9.11
N ASP A 131 -8.14 -2.85 -9.56
CA ASP A 131 -9.38 -2.71 -8.80
C ASP A 131 -10.00 -4.05 -8.41
N ALA A 132 -9.65 -5.11 -9.14
CA ALA A 132 -9.97 -6.49 -8.79
C ALA A 132 -9.49 -6.90 -7.39
N ILE A 133 -8.43 -6.30 -6.85
CA ILE A 133 -7.92 -6.59 -5.50
C ILE A 133 -9.02 -6.32 -4.48
N GLY A 134 -9.64 -5.15 -4.59
CA GLY A 134 -10.77 -4.77 -3.73
C GLY A 134 -12.04 -5.59 -4.03
N LYS A 135 -12.45 -5.60 -5.28
CA LYS A 135 -13.78 -6.05 -5.73
C LYS A 135 -13.85 -7.53 -6.13
N GLY A 136 -12.69 -8.20 -6.31
CA GLY A 136 -12.57 -9.61 -6.69
C GLY A 136 -12.38 -9.84 -8.20
N PHE A 137 -12.87 -8.94 -9.02
CA PHE A 137 -12.64 -8.91 -10.45
C PHE A 137 -12.76 -7.49 -11.00
N SER A 138 -12.10 -7.23 -12.12
CA SER A 138 -12.24 -6.01 -12.92
C SER A 138 -12.34 -6.37 -14.39
N VAL A 139 -12.97 -5.50 -15.17
CA VAL A 139 -13.20 -5.74 -16.60
C VAL A 139 -12.93 -4.46 -17.37
N SER A 140 -12.06 -4.57 -18.38
CA SER A 140 -11.81 -3.50 -19.33
C SER A 140 -12.12 -3.96 -20.75
N GLU A 141 -12.77 -3.10 -21.54
CA GLU A 141 -13.14 -3.37 -22.92
C GLU A 141 -12.07 -2.87 -23.87
N ILE A 142 -11.58 -3.72 -24.77
CA ILE A 142 -10.57 -3.37 -25.76
C ILE A 142 -11.23 -2.72 -26.97
N MET A 143 -10.78 -1.53 -27.34
CA MET A 143 -11.19 -0.81 -28.53
C MET A 143 -10.23 -1.16 -29.66
N TRP A 144 -10.56 -2.21 -30.41
CA TRP A 144 -9.77 -2.63 -31.56
C TRP A 144 -9.91 -1.67 -32.74
N GLY A 145 -8.82 -1.47 -33.47
CA GLY A 145 -8.75 -0.70 -34.70
C GLY A 145 -7.92 -1.40 -35.77
N TYR A 146 -7.75 -0.71 -36.89
CA TYR A 146 -6.89 -1.15 -37.99
C TYR A 146 -5.96 0.00 -38.37
N ASP A 147 -4.68 -0.29 -38.45
CA ASP A 147 -3.67 0.65 -38.91
C ASP A 147 -2.65 -0.10 -39.80
N GLU A 148 -2.35 0.46 -40.97
CA GLU A 148 -1.40 -0.10 -41.94
C GLU A 148 -1.56 -1.61 -42.24
N GLY A 149 -2.78 -2.12 -42.12
CA GLY A 149 -3.10 -3.55 -42.36
C GLY A 149 -2.95 -4.45 -41.14
N HIS A 150 -2.54 -3.90 -40.02
CA HIS A 150 -2.48 -4.56 -38.70
C HIS A 150 -3.72 -4.26 -37.86
N VAL A 151 -4.08 -5.21 -37.01
CA VAL A 151 -5.05 -4.99 -35.93
C VAL A 151 -4.29 -4.31 -34.78
N VAL A 152 -4.78 -3.16 -34.37
CA VAL A 152 -4.18 -2.33 -33.31
C VAL A 152 -5.14 -2.13 -32.15
N VAL A 153 -4.60 -1.77 -30.98
CA VAL A 153 -5.38 -1.36 -29.83
C VAL A 153 -5.44 0.16 -29.82
N ASN A 154 -6.64 0.72 -30.10
CA ASN A 154 -6.84 2.17 -30.05
C ASN A 154 -6.99 2.68 -28.61
N ASP A 155 -7.62 1.88 -27.75
CA ASP A 155 -7.92 2.26 -26.36
C ASP A 155 -8.33 1.02 -25.55
N ILE A 156 -8.22 1.10 -24.22
CA ILE A 156 -8.71 0.08 -23.30
C ILE A 156 -9.52 0.79 -22.22
N ARG A 157 -10.82 0.56 -22.19
CA ARG A 157 -11.77 1.29 -21.32
C ARG A 157 -12.25 0.43 -20.19
N SER A 158 -12.05 0.89 -18.98
CA SER A 158 -12.63 0.26 -17.78
C SER A 158 -14.17 0.23 -17.85
N ARG A 159 -14.73 -0.85 -17.38
CA ARG A 159 -16.18 -1.05 -17.29
C ARG A 159 -16.58 -1.38 -15.87
N HIS A 160 -17.53 -0.61 -15.34
CA HIS A 160 -17.97 -0.79 -13.97
C HIS A 160 -18.46 -2.22 -13.72
N GLN A 161 -17.97 -2.85 -12.65
CA GLN A 161 -18.21 -4.25 -12.34
C GLN A 161 -19.69 -4.58 -12.13
N LYS A 162 -20.52 -3.62 -11.68
CA LYS A 162 -21.97 -3.81 -11.49
C LYS A 162 -22.74 -4.20 -12.76
N ARG A 163 -22.15 -3.99 -13.93
CA ARG A 163 -22.76 -4.37 -15.23
C ARG A 163 -22.56 -5.84 -15.58
N PHE A 164 -21.69 -6.53 -14.86
CA PHE A 164 -21.38 -7.93 -15.08
C PHE A 164 -22.07 -8.79 -14.03
N PHE A 165 -22.38 -10.02 -14.41
CA PHE A 165 -23.00 -10.99 -13.51
C PHE A 165 -22.70 -12.42 -13.98
N TRP A 166 -22.88 -13.38 -13.10
CA TRP A 166 -22.83 -14.79 -13.44
C TRP A 166 -24.25 -15.32 -13.57
N ASP A 167 -24.53 -15.95 -14.72
CA ASP A 167 -25.81 -16.62 -14.91
C ASP A 167 -25.88 -17.83 -13.99
N THR A 168 -26.99 -17.96 -13.27
CA THR A 168 -27.17 -19.05 -12.29
C THR A 168 -27.45 -20.41 -12.93
N VAL A 169 -27.75 -20.46 -14.23
CA VAL A 169 -28.09 -21.69 -14.94
C VAL A 169 -26.85 -22.38 -15.48
N ASP A 170 -25.96 -21.64 -16.10
CA ASP A 170 -24.77 -22.16 -16.80
C ASP A 170 -23.45 -21.64 -16.21
N ASP A 171 -23.50 -20.84 -15.14
CA ASP A 171 -22.35 -20.17 -14.51
C ASP A 171 -21.53 -19.34 -15.50
N SER A 172 -22.15 -18.89 -16.58
CA SER A 172 -21.50 -18.06 -17.59
C SER A 172 -21.39 -16.62 -17.15
N PHE A 173 -20.27 -15.99 -17.48
CA PHE A 173 -20.02 -14.58 -17.18
C PHE A 173 -20.58 -13.71 -18.30
N LYS A 174 -21.52 -12.84 -17.96
CA LYS A 174 -22.29 -12.01 -18.90
C LYS A 174 -22.16 -10.53 -18.59
N VAL A 175 -22.34 -9.69 -19.59
CA VAL A 175 -22.41 -8.22 -19.48
C VAL A 175 -23.82 -7.72 -19.83
N ARG A 176 -24.38 -6.88 -18.96
CA ARG A 176 -25.60 -6.14 -19.26
C ARG A 176 -25.28 -4.99 -20.21
N THR A 177 -25.96 -4.94 -21.35
CA THR A 177 -25.84 -3.84 -22.31
C THR A 177 -27.16 -3.09 -22.39
N LYS A 178 -27.14 -1.89 -23.01
CA LYS A 178 -28.37 -1.12 -23.22
C LYS A 178 -29.40 -1.87 -24.08
N GLU A 179 -28.92 -2.67 -25.04
CA GLU A 179 -29.72 -3.42 -25.97
C GLU A 179 -30.18 -4.78 -25.41
N SER A 180 -29.41 -5.32 -24.46
CA SER A 180 -29.66 -6.61 -23.82
C SER A 180 -29.54 -6.51 -22.30
N PRO A 181 -30.62 -6.10 -21.60
CA PRO A 181 -30.63 -6.03 -20.14
C PRO A 181 -30.39 -7.39 -19.45
N ASP A 182 -30.83 -8.48 -20.13
CA ASP A 182 -30.64 -9.87 -19.68
C ASP A 182 -29.20 -10.36 -19.85
N GLY A 183 -28.35 -9.51 -20.45
CA GLY A 183 -26.92 -9.76 -20.63
C GLY A 183 -26.60 -10.60 -21.87
N ILE A 184 -25.38 -10.39 -22.35
CA ILE A 184 -24.76 -11.17 -23.42
C ILE A 184 -23.47 -11.82 -22.90
N LEU A 185 -23.10 -12.96 -23.45
CA LEU A 185 -21.78 -13.55 -23.23
C LEU A 185 -20.71 -12.56 -23.68
N LEU A 186 -19.60 -12.50 -22.96
CA LEU A 186 -18.47 -11.70 -23.39
C LEU A 186 -17.89 -12.28 -24.67
N PRO A 187 -17.85 -11.49 -25.78
CA PRO A 187 -17.21 -11.96 -27.00
C PRO A 187 -15.71 -12.23 -26.77
N ASP A 188 -15.20 -13.25 -27.43
CA ASP A 188 -13.80 -13.63 -27.37
C ASP A 188 -12.89 -12.45 -27.76
N SER A 189 -11.82 -12.26 -27.03
CA SER A 189 -10.79 -11.25 -27.33
C SER A 189 -11.30 -9.80 -27.32
N LYS A 190 -12.44 -9.50 -26.71
CA LYS A 190 -13.00 -8.15 -26.62
C LYS A 190 -12.77 -7.51 -25.24
N PHE A 191 -12.62 -8.31 -24.21
CA PHE A 191 -12.48 -7.85 -22.85
C PHE A 191 -11.23 -8.41 -22.19
N VAL A 192 -10.58 -7.57 -21.37
CA VAL A 192 -9.56 -7.98 -20.39
C VAL A 192 -10.30 -8.21 -19.07
N VAL A 193 -10.30 -9.44 -18.58
CA VAL A 193 -10.96 -9.81 -17.33
C VAL A 193 -9.93 -10.21 -16.31
N HIS A 194 -9.57 -9.27 -15.42
CA HIS A 194 -8.66 -9.55 -14.33
C HIS A 194 -9.44 -10.09 -13.12
N ARG A 195 -8.94 -11.18 -12.53
CA ARG A 195 -9.56 -11.84 -11.38
C ARG A 195 -8.54 -11.95 -10.26
N TYR A 196 -8.87 -11.31 -9.14
CA TYR A 196 -8.07 -11.45 -7.94
C TYR A 196 -8.47 -12.73 -7.19
N LYS A 197 -7.49 -13.58 -6.92
CA LYS A 197 -7.71 -14.90 -6.30
C LYS A 197 -7.09 -14.97 -4.91
N ALA A 198 -7.63 -14.19 -3.96
CA ALA A 198 -7.20 -14.28 -2.56
C ALA A 198 -7.53 -15.65 -1.92
N ARG A 199 -8.55 -16.32 -2.42
CA ARG A 199 -9.03 -17.62 -1.92
C ARG A 199 -9.63 -18.45 -3.04
N SER A 200 -9.78 -19.75 -2.83
CA SER A 200 -10.56 -20.60 -3.74
C SER A 200 -12.04 -20.30 -3.63
N GLY A 201 -12.77 -20.46 -4.73
CA GLY A 201 -14.20 -20.24 -4.81
C GLY A 201 -14.60 -19.26 -5.92
N HIS A 202 -15.84 -18.79 -5.86
CA HIS A 202 -16.42 -17.92 -6.87
C HIS A 202 -15.74 -16.53 -6.86
N PRO A 203 -15.49 -15.88 -8.02
CA PRO A 203 -14.81 -14.58 -8.11
C PRO A 203 -15.50 -13.47 -7.31
N SER A 204 -16.83 -13.44 -7.23
CA SER A 204 -17.59 -12.46 -6.42
C SER A 204 -17.21 -12.47 -4.93
N ARG A 205 -16.59 -13.54 -4.47
CA ARG A 205 -16.21 -13.75 -3.06
C ARG A 205 -14.73 -13.54 -2.78
N SER A 206 -13.91 -13.25 -3.78
CA SER A 206 -12.44 -13.22 -3.64
C SER A 206 -11.86 -11.85 -3.33
N GLY A 207 -12.60 -10.77 -3.52
CA GLY A 207 -12.15 -9.41 -3.22
C GLY A 207 -11.97 -9.15 -1.72
N VAL A 208 -10.94 -8.37 -1.37
CA VAL A 208 -10.65 -8.03 0.04
C VAL A 208 -11.73 -7.16 0.67
N LEU A 209 -12.45 -6.35 -0.12
CA LEU A 209 -13.53 -5.50 0.37
C LEU A 209 -14.68 -6.29 0.99
N ARG A 210 -14.87 -7.54 0.59
CA ARG A 210 -15.88 -8.41 1.22
C ARG A 210 -15.57 -8.70 2.69
N VAL A 211 -14.31 -8.85 3.04
CA VAL A 211 -13.86 -9.04 4.42
C VAL A 211 -13.88 -7.72 5.17
N VAL A 212 -13.39 -6.67 4.55
CA VAL A 212 -13.26 -5.33 5.12
C VAL A 212 -14.62 -4.68 5.40
N SER A 213 -15.65 -5.00 4.62
CA SER A 213 -17.01 -4.44 4.80
C SER A 213 -17.59 -4.63 6.21
N TRP A 214 -17.19 -5.70 6.91
CA TRP A 214 -17.60 -5.90 8.30
C TRP A 214 -16.91 -4.92 9.24
N MET A 215 -15.63 -4.66 9.02
CA MET A 215 -14.88 -3.68 9.83
C MET A 215 -15.35 -2.26 9.55
N TYR A 216 -15.61 -1.93 8.29
CA TYR A 216 -16.24 -0.68 7.89
C TYR A 216 -17.59 -0.46 8.60
N LEU A 217 -18.45 -1.47 8.59
CA LEU A 217 -19.77 -1.40 9.26
C LEU A 217 -19.64 -1.08 10.75
N PHE A 218 -18.76 -1.78 11.46
CA PHE A 218 -18.56 -1.57 12.89
C PHE A 218 -17.92 -0.21 13.18
N LYS A 219 -16.91 0.19 12.41
CA LYS A 219 -16.27 1.51 12.49
C LYS A 219 -17.27 2.64 12.23
N ASN A 220 -18.15 2.48 11.24
CA ASN A 220 -19.17 3.49 10.92
C ASN A 220 -20.19 3.66 12.05
N TYR A 221 -20.60 2.58 12.73
CA TYR A 221 -21.44 2.68 13.94
C TYR A 221 -20.69 3.37 15.08
N ASP A 222 -19.46 2.98 15.33
CA ASP A 222 -18.62 3.53 16.36
C ASP A 222 -18.42 5.04 16.21
N ILE A 223 -18.05 5.50 15.02
CA ILE A 223 -17.87 6.93 14.70
C ILE A 223 -19.19 7.69 14.86
N LYS A 224 -20.31 7.12 14.42
CA LYS A 224 -21.63 7.73 14.57
C LYS A 224 -21.99 7.93 16.05
N ASP A 225 -21.78 6.89 16.88
CA ASP A 225 -22.06 6.94 18.30
C ASP A 225 -21.09 7.90 19.02
N TRP A 226 -19.83 7.96 18.59
CA TRP A 226 -18.84 8.92 19.07
C TRP A 226 -19.24 10.36 18.79
N ILE A 227 -19.71 10.67 17.58
CA ILE A 227 -20.21 12.00 17.22
C ILE A 227 -21.42 12.34 18.11
N ALA A 228 -22.38 11.43 18.23
CA ALA A 228 -23.54 11.63 19.09
C ALA A 228 -23.15 11.85 20.56
N PHE A 229 -22.15 11.12 21.06
CA PHE A 229 -21.58 11.32 22.38
C PHE A 229 -20.95 12.71 22.50
N CYS A 230 -20.17 13.15 21.53
CA CYS A 230 -19.56 14.47 21.52
C CYS A 230 -20.63 15.60 21.48
N GLU A 231 -21.72 15.41 20.75
CA GLU A 231 -22.84 16.36 20.72
C GLU A 231 -23.51 16.49 22.10
N VAL A 232 -23.72 15.35 22.77
CA VAL A 232 -24.42 15.34 24.10
C VAL A 232 -23.51 15.81 25.24
N TYR A 233 -22.26 15.35 25.27
CA TYR A 233 -21.33 15.57 26.37
C TYR A 233 -20.28 16.65 26.12
N GLY A 234 -20.04 17.01 24.87
CA GLY A 234 -19.10 18.06 24.48
C GLY A 234 -19.63 19.48 24.73
N MET A 235 -20.95 19.63 24.87
CA MET A 235 -21.59 20.89 25.20
C MET A 235 -22.11 20.91 26.63
N PRO A 236 -21.66 21.86 27.47
CA PRO A 236 -22.12 21.92 28.86
C PRO A 236 -23.62 22.24 28.90
N LEU A 237 -24.39 21.41 29.62
CA LEU A 237 -25.78 21.67 29.89
C LEU A 237 -25.90 22.99 30.68
N ARG A 238 -26.64 23.94 30.14
CA ARG A 238 -26.91 25.22 30.81
C ARG A 238 -28.18 25.08 31.61
N LEU A 239 -28.05 25.09 32.92
CA LEU A 239 -29.15 24.95 33.81
C LEU A 239 -29.45 26.29 34.52
N GLY A 240 -30.57 26.88 34.18
CA GLY A 240 -31.09 28.06 34.89
C GLY A 240 -31.94 27.63 36.11
N LYS A 241 -31.68 28.21 37.28
CA LYS A 241 -32.49 27.98 38.47
C LYS A 241 -33.39 29.18 38.70
N TYR A 242 -34.67 28.95 38.93
CA TYR A 242 -35.63 29.99 39.29
C TYR A 242 -36.24 29.71 40.67
N GLN A 243 -36.60 30.78 41.44
CA GLN A 243 -37.16 30.62 42.76
C GLN A 243 -38.59 30.06 42.70
N PRO A 244 -39.00 29.22 43.69
CA PRO A 244 -40.37 28.77 43.80
C PRO A 244 -41.32 29.99 43.92
N GLY A 245 -42.24 30.14 42.97
CA GLY A 245 -43.14 31.28 42.90
C GLY A 245 -42.80 32.36 41.84
N ALA A 246 -41.74 32.16 41.07
CA ALA A 246 -41.41 32.99 39.89
C ALA A 246 -42.56 33.00 38.88
N SER A 247 -42.83 34.20 38.30
CA SER A 247 -43.85 34.33 37.29
C SER A 247 -43.49 33.60 36.00
N GLU A 248 -44.47 33.25 35.18
CA GLU A 248 -44.21 32.65 33.86
C GLU A 248 -43.38 33.57 32.97
N ALA A 249 -43.55 34.91 33.13
CA ALA A 249 -42.73 35.87 32.38
C ALA A 249 -41.24 35.79 32.77
N ASP A 250 -40.92 35.59 34.08
CA ASP A 250 -39.54 35.48 34.54
C ASP A 250 -38.90 34.14 34.07
N LYS A 251 -39.67 33.07 34.04
CA LYS A 251 -39.23 31.76 33.54
C LYS A 251 -38.91 31.83 32.04
N ILE A 252 -39.79 32.49 31.28
CA ILE A 252 -39.58 32.70 29.83
C ILE A 252 -38.34 33.57 29.58
N ALA A 253 -38.17 34.67 30.35
CA ALA A 253 -37.00 35.54 30.23
C ALA A 253 -35.70 34.78 30.55
N LEU A 254 -35.69 33.96 31.62
CA LEU A 254 -34.54 33.12 31.99
C LEU A 254 -34.22 32.11 30.89
N MET A 255 -35.23 31.43 30.34
CA MET A 255 -35.06 30.46 29.26
C MET A 255 -34.51 31.14 27.99
N GLN A 256 -35.04 32.32 27.64
CA GLN A 256 -34.52 33.09 26.49
C GLN A 256 -33.08 33.53 26.71
N ALA A 257 -32.71 33.97 27.89
CA ALA A 257 -31.33 34.32 28.22
C ALA A 257 -30.38 33.12 28.06
N LEU A 258 -30.79 31.95 28.51
CA LEU A 258 -29.99 30.70 28.35
C LEU A 258 -29.84 30.30 26.91
N ILE A 259 -30.88 30.42 26.09
CA ILE A 259 -30.85 30.15 24.65
C ILE A 259 -29.93 31.17 23.90
N GLN A 260 -29.96 32.45 24.31
CA GLN A 260 -29.09 33.46 23.68
C GLN A 260 -27.60 33.29 23.99
N ILE A 261 -27.24 32.63 25.10
CA ILE A 261 -25.83 32.34 25.44
C ILE A 261 -25.25 31.25 24.54
N GLY A 262 -26.11 30.42 23.91
CA GLY A 262 -25.70 29.38 22.96
C GLY A 262 -26.88 28.52 22.50
N ALA A 263 -26.73 27.83 21.37
CA ALA A 263 -27.83 27.22 20.64
C ALA A 263 -28.39 25.92 21.23
N ASP A 264 -27.69 25.25 22.17
CA ASP A 264 -28.00 23.85 22.55
C ASP A 264 -28.13 23.62 24.03
N ALA A 265 -28.90 22.59 24.40
CA ALA A 265 -29.06 22.00 25.74
C ALA A 265 -29.22 23.03 26.89
N ALA A 266 -30.28 23.84 26.85
CA ALA A 266 -30.67 24.72 27.95
C ALA A 266 -31.93 24.20 28.66
N GLY A 267 -31.94 24.26 29.96
CA GLY A 267 -33.10 23.90 30.79
C GLY A 267 -33.29 24.85 31.97
N ILE A 268 -34.53 25.00 32.44
CA ILE A 268 -34.86 25.73 33.68
C ILE A 268 -35.51 24.80 34.68
N ILE A 269 -35.09 24.89 35.93
CA ILE A 269 -35.67 24.12 37.04
C ILE A 269 -35.95 25.01 38.24
N PRO A 270 -36.90 24.64 39.12
CA PRO A 270 -37.09 25.34 40.40
C PRO A 270 -35.83 25.24 41.25
N ASP A 271 -35.54 26.29 42.02
CA ASP A 271 -34.45 26.24 43.00
C ASP A 271 -34.78 25.20 44.06
N GLY A 272 -33.84 24.33 44.40
CA GLY A 272 -34.03 23.15 45.25
C GLY A 272 -34.34 21.84 44.49
N THR A 273 -34.47 21.86 43.18
CA THR A 273 -34.52 20.66 42.33
C THR A 273 -33.12 20.40 41.74
N THR A 274 -32.69 19.13 41.72
CA THR A 274 -31.44 18.70 41.11
C THR A 274 -31.73 17.79 39.93
N ILE A 275 -30.93 17.90 38.88
CA ILE A 275 -30.86 16.94 37.78
C ILE A 275 -29.51 16.25 37.94
N ASP A 276 -29.53 15.00 38.35
CA ASP A 276 -28.32 14.20 38.48
C ASP A 276 -28.13 13.35 37.19
N PHE A 277 -27.04 13.55 36.51
CA PHE A 277 -26.61 12.63 35.46
C PHE A 277 -25.88 11.46 36.11
N ILE A 278 -26.45 10.27 36.02
CA ILE A 278 -25.75 9.05 36.46
C ILE A 278 -24.65 8.78 35.43
N THR A 279 -23.48 9.34 35.67
CA THR A 279 -22.27 9.02 34.90
C THR A 279 -21.65 7.77 35.52
N THR A 280 -21.43 6.75 34.69
CA THR A 280 -20.58 5.63 35.07
C THR A 280 -19.14 6.12 35.14
N GLU A 281 -18.58 6.21 36.34
CA GLU A 281 -17.21 6.73 36.62
C GLU A 281 -16.07 5.87 36.06
N LYS A 282 -16.34 4.95 35.14
CA LYS A 282 -15.29 4.07 34.60
C LYS A 282 -14.90 4.46 33.18
N ALA A 283 -13.68 4.93 33.09
CA ALA A 283 -12.87 5.21 31.90
C ALA A 283 -13.41 6.36 31.04
N SER A 284 -12.51 7.22 30.55
CA SER A 284 -12.87 8.22 29.57
C SER A 284 -13.52 7.53 28.38
N SER A 285 -14.83 7.70 28.24
CA SER A 285 -15.61 7.01 27.17
C SER A 285 -15.09 7.34 25.78
N THR A 286 -14.38 8.44 25.62
CA THR A 286 -13.70 8.87 24.38
C THR A 286 -12.62 7.88 23.94
N ASP A 287 -11.82 7.35 24.87
CA ASP A 287 -10.77 6.37 24.55
C ASP A 287 -11.33 5.06 24.00
N LEU A 288 -12.57 4.69 24.40
CA LEU A 288 -13.19 3.46 23.96
C LEU A 288 -13.53 3.51 22.46
N TYR A 289 -14.12 4.62 22.01
CA TYR A 289 -14.45 4.85 20.61
C TYR A 289 -13.20 4.91 19.76
N GLU A 290 -12.19 5.67 20.18
CA GLU A 290 -10.92 5.77 19.47
C GLU A 290 -10.23 4.40 19.34
N ARG A 291 -10.19 3.61 20.41
CA ARG A 291 -9.60 2.26 20.38
C ARG A 291 -10.33 1.31 19.45
N LEU A 292 -11.67 1.39 19.40
CA LEU A 292 -12.46 0.54 18.50
C LEU A 292 -12.25 0.96 17.05
N ALA A 293 -12.25 2.26 16.74
CA ALA A 293 -11.95 2.76 15.41
C ALA A 293 -10.54 2.34 14.95
N ARG A 294 -9.51 2.50 15.79
CA ARG A 294 -8.14 2.05 15.50
C ARG A 294 -8.06 0.53 15.30
N TYR A 295 -8.75 -0.24 16.14
CA TYR A 295 -8.81 -1.68 15.95
C TYR A 295 -9.39 -2.06 14.59
N CYS A 296 -10.47 -1.39 14.14
CA CYS A 296 -11.05 -1.61 12.82
C CYS A 296 -10.03 -1.27 11.72
N ASP A 297 -9.32 -0.15 11.83
CA ASP A 297 -8.28 0.28 10.88
C ASP A 297 -7.13 -0.73 10.80
N GLU A 298 -6.66 -1.25 11.91
CA GLU A 298 -5.66 -2.31 11.93
C GLU A 298 -6.14 -3.59 11.23
N GLN A 299 -7.41 -4.00 11.43
CA GLN A 299 -7.94 -5.18 10.74
C GLN A 299 -8.09 -4.93 9.23
N ILE A 300 -8.45 -3.70 8.81
CA ILE A 300 -8.48 -3.27 7.41
C ILE A 300 -7.07 -3.35 6.81
N SER A 301 -6.06 -2.80 7.48
CA SER A 301 -4.66 -2.87 7.04
C SER A 301 -4.17 -4.31 6.90
N LYS A 302 -4.44 -5.18 7.89
CA LYS A 302 -4.10 -6.61 7.84
C LYS A 302 -4.75 -7.32 6.65
N ALA A 303 -5.98 -6.98 6.32
CA ALA A 303 -6.70 -7.59 5.21
C ALA A 303 -6.13 -7.16 3.84
N ILE A 304 -5.68 -5.91 3.69
CA ILE A 304 -5.23 -5.35 2.42
C ILE A 304 -3.72 -5.53 2.21
N LEU A 305 -2.90 -5.21 3.22
CA LEU A 305 -1.43 -5.19 3.14
C LEU A 305 -0.74 -6.32 3.92
N GLY A 306 -1.49 -7.17 4.61
CA GLY A 306 -0.93 -8.22 5.47
C GLY A 306 -0.24 -7.72 6.76
N GLN A 307 -0.29 -6.40 7.02
CA GLN A 307 0.43 -5.74 8.12
C GLN A 307 -0.30 -4.49 8.63
N THR A 308 0.13 -3.92 9.77
CA THR A 308 -0.52 -2.77 10.42
C THR A 308 0.28 -1.48 10.37
N LEU A 309 1.60 -1.52 10.20
CA LEU A 309 2.54 -0.43 10.55
C LEU A 309 2.95 0.50 9.40
N THR A 310 2.25 0.53 8.26
CA THR A 310 2.58 1.45 7.16
C THR A 310 2.08 2.87 7.37
N SER A 311 1.14 3.09 8.30
CA SER A 311 0.45 4.38 8.46
C SER A 311 0.64 5.02 9.84
N ASP A 312 1.07 4.27 10.86
CA ASP A 312 1.20 4.80 12.22
C ASP A 312 2.66 4.95 12.63
N SER A 313 3.05 6.19 12.90
CA SER A 313 4.38 6.63 13.35
C SER A 313 4.74 6.25 14.80
N GLY A 314 4.18 5.17 15.31
CA GLY A 314 4.41 4.67 16.67
C GLY A 314 5.60 3.72 16.76
N GLY A 315 6.84 4.24 16.81
CA GLY A 315 7.97 3.59 17.47
C GLY A 315 8.40 2.19 17.00
N GLY A 316 8.19 1.81 15.73
CA GLY A 316 8.68 0.55 15.19
C GLY A 316 10.21 0.53 15.07
N SER A 317 10.88 -0.57 15.49
CA SER A 317 12.32 -0.73 15.28
C SER A 317 12.62 -0.89 13.78
N PHE A 318 13.82 -0.51 13.33
CA PHE A 318 14.29 -0.69 11.95
C PHE A 318 14.09 -2.14 11.42
N ALA A 319 14.32 -3.13 12.27
CA ALA A 319 14.09 -4.54 11.95
C ALA A 319 12.62 -4.85 11.62
N GLN A 320 11.69 -4.24 12.34
CA GLN A 320 10.25 -4.41 12.12
C GLN A 320 9.81 -3.75 10.80
N SER A 321 10.31 -2.56 10.50
CA SER A 321 10.06 -1.87 9.23
C SER A 321 10.57 -2.68 8.03
N LYS A 322 11.74 -3.34 8.15
CA LYS A 322 12.27 -4.21 7.10
C LYS A 322 11.36 -5.42 6.83
N THR A 323 10.93 -6.11 7.89
CA THR A 323 10.01 -7.27 7.75
C THR A 323 8.67 -6.86 7.11
N HIS A 324 8.15 -5.68 7.45
CA HIS A 324 6.93 -5.17 6.84
C HIS A 324 7.10 -4.85 5.35
N ASN A 325 8.26 -4.33 4.94
CA ASN A 325 8.56 -4.11 3.53
C ASN A 325 8.66 -5.42 2.75
N GLU A 326 9.23 -6.47 3.34
CA GLU A 326 9.29 -7.81 2.74
C GLU A 326 7.88 -8.37 2.46
N VAL A 327 6.96 -8.28 3.44
CA VAL A 327 5.56 -8.74 3.27
C VAL A 327 4.86 -7.94 2.16
N ARG A 328 5.05 -6.61 2.11
CA ARG A 328 4.48 -5.77 1.06
C ARG A 328 5.04 -6.14 -0.31
N HIS A 329 6.35 -6.41 -0.39
CA HIS A 329 7.02 -6.83 -1.62
C HIS A 329 6.45 -8.16 -2.14
N ASP A 330 6.26 -9.16 -1.28
CA ASP A 330 5.66 -10.44 -1.66
C ASP A 330 4.26 -10.28 -2.27
N LEU A 331 3.43 -9.38 -1.69
CA LEU A 331 2.12 -9.06 -2.24
C LEU A 331 2.24 -8.39 -3.61
N THR A 332 3.16 -7.43 -3.76
CA THR A 332 3.41 -6.75 -5.04
C THR A 332 3.84 -7.74 -6.13
N VAL A 333 4.77 -8.64 -5.82
CA VAL A 333 5.21 -9.70 -6.75
C VAL A 333 4.06 -10.62 -7.16
N ALA A 334 3.19 -10.98 -6.22
CA ALA A 334 2.02 -11.82 -6.51
C ALA A 334 1.01 -11.09 -7.42
N ASP A 335 0.74 -9.81 -7.14
CA ASP A 335 -0.17 -8.98 -7.93
C ASP A 335 0.39 -8.73 -9.34
N CYS A 336 1.69 -8.45 -9.48
CA CYS A 336 2.39 -8.32 -10.77
C CYS A 336 2.26 -9.59 -11.61
N LYS A 337 2.51 -10.77 -11.03
CA LYS A 337 2.37 -12.06 -11.72
C LYS A 337 0.94 -12.32 -12.19
N ALA A 338 -0.05 -11.98 -11.37
CA ALA A 338 -1.46 -12.16 -11.70
C ALA A 338 -1.90 -11.20 -12.83
N LEU A 339 -1.47 -9.93 -12.75
CA LEU A 339 -1.75 -8.92 -13.78
C LEU A 339 -1.06 -9.29 -15.11
N ALA A 340 0.21 -9.65 -15.09
CA ALA A 340 0.96 -10.07 -16.27
C ALA A 340 0.32 -11.28 -16.96
N ALA A 341 -0.12 -12.29 -16.18
CA ALA A 341 -0.82 -13.46 -16.73
C ALA A 341 -2.16 -13.07 -17.39
N THR A 342 -2.89 -12.12 -16.81
CA THR A 342 -4.14 -11.60 -17.38
C THR A 342 -3.89 -10.84 -18.68
N LEU A 343 -2.98 -9.88 -18.68
CA LEU A 343 -2.62 -9.11 -19.87
C LEU A 343 -2.09 -10.01 -20.99
N ARG A 344 -1.28 -11.01 -20.64
CA ARG A 344 -0.81 -12.00 -21.62
C ARG A 344 -1.95 -12.79 -22.23
N ARG A 345 -2.92 -13.23 -21.44
CA ARG A 345 -4.06 -14.04 -21.90
C ARG A 345 -5.05 -13.24 -22.73
N ASP A 346 -5.42 -12.02 -22.27
CA ASP A 346 -6.59 -11.31 -22.79
C ASP A 346 -6.24 -10.15 -23.71
N LEU A 347 -4.98 -9.68 -23.74
CA LEU A 347 -4.51 -8.59 -24.59
C LEU A 347 -3.44 -9.05 -25.57
N ILE A 348 -2.30 -9.56 -25.08
CA ILE A 348 -1.15 -9.90 -25.91
C ILE A 348 -1.47 -11.07 -26.84
N ARG A 349 -2.08 -12.14 -26.31
CA ARG A 349 -2.46 -13.31 -27.13
C ARG A 349 -3.41 -12.95 -28.27
N PRO A 350 -4.52 -12.21 -28.08
CA PRO A 350 -5.36 -11.73 -29.18
C PRO A 350 -4.60 -10.93 -30.23
N LEU A 351 -3.73 -10.00 -29.83
CA LEU A 351 -2.87 -9.25 -30.75
C LEU A 351 -2.01 -10.17 -31.64
N CYS A 352 -1.38 -11.18 -31.01
CA CYS A 352 -0.59 -12.16 -31.75
C CYS A 352 -1.45 -12.99 -32.71
N ILE A 353 -2.65 -13.42 -32.30
CA ILE A 353 -3.55 -14.21 -33.14
C ILE A 353 -4.02 -13.39 -34.35
N PHE A 354 -4.42 -12.13 -34.14
CA PHE A 354 -4.97 -11.30 -35.20
C PHE A 354 -3.91 -10.89 -36.25
N ASN A 355 -2.67 -10.63 -35.83
CA ASN A 355 -1.63 -10.11 -36.72
C ASN A 355 -0.70 -11.20 -37.26
N PHE A 356 -0.35 -12.19 -36.45
CA PHE A 356 0.65 -13.21 -36.81
C PHE A 356 0.06 -14.62 -36.96
N GLY A 357 -1.22 -14.82 -36.58
CA GLY A 357 -1.85 -16.15 -36.57
C GLY A 357 -1.26 -17.08 -35.50
N GLU A 358 -0.49 -16.56 -34.57
CA GLU A 358 0.24 -17.33 -33.55
C GLU A 358 -0.52 -17.37 -32.24
N ASP A 359 -0.77 -18.57 -31.70
CA ASP A 359 -1.52 -18.78 -30.46
C ASP A 359 -0.70 -19.49 -29.37
N LYS A 360 0.51 -19.94 -29.67
CA LYS A 360 1.35 -20.75 -28.77
C LYS A 360 2.65 -20.06 -28.38
N ARG A 361 3.27 -19.33 -29.31
CA ARG A 361 4.54 -18.63 -29.11
C ARG A 361 4.27 -17.16 -28.77
N ILE A 362 3.63 -16.95 -27.61
CA ILE A 362 3.17 -15.64 -27.16
C ILE A 362 4.23 -15.02 -26.24
N PRO A 363 4.64 -13.77 -26.49
CA PRO A 363 5.55 -13.04 -25.60
C PRO A 363 5.07 -12.99 -24.15
N TYR A 364 5.99 -12.77 -23.24
CA TYR A 364 5.70 -12.60 -21.82
C TYR A 364 5.80 -11.13 -21.44
N LEU A 365 4.86 -10.65 -20.63
CA LEU A 365 5.00 -9.38 -19.93
C LEU A 365 5.61 -9.68 -18.55
N ARG A 366 6.68 -9.00 -18.20
CA ARG A 366 7.36 -9.13 -16.92
C ARG A 366 7.52 -7.76 -16.28
N PHE A 367 7.07 -7.63 -15.06
CA PHE A 367 7.36 -6.46 -14.22
C PHE A 367 8.73 -6.62 -13.57
N ASP A 368 9.45 -5.52 -13.45
CA ASP A 368 10.70 -5.48 -12.69
C ASP A 368 10.39 -5.37 -11.19
N CYS A 369 10.19 -6.54 -10.58
CA CYS A 369 9.89 -6.66 -9.16
C CYS A 369 11.14 -7.01 -8.33
N GLU A 370 12.33 -6.85 -8.87
CA GLU A 370 13.55 -7.11 -8.09
C GLU A 370 13.66 -6.04 -6.99
N GLU A 371 13.87 -6.48 -5.75
CA GLU A 371 14.21 -5.54 -4.68
C GLU A 371 15.42 -4.73 -5.13
N ALA A 372 15.39 -3.43 -4.88
CA ALA A 372 16.57 -2.61 -5.08
C ALA A 372 17.72 -3.26 -4.28
N GLU A 373 18.61 -3.97 -5.00
CA GLU A 373 19.74 -4.63 -4.37
C GLU A 373 20.54 -3.58 -3.61
N ASP A 374 20.89 -3.90 -2.37
CA ASP A 374 21.87 -3.13 -1.64
C ASP A 374 23.21 -3.21 -2.39
N LEU A 375 23.43 -2.20 -3.25
CA LEU A 375 24.62 -2.14 -4.09
C LEU A 375 25.90 -2.07 -3.22
N GLU A 376 25.82 -1.52 -2.01
CA GLU A 376 26.94 -1.51 -1.08
C GLU A 376 27.24 -2.93 -0.57
N GLN A 377 26.20 -3.66 -0.18
CA GLN A 377 26.35 -5.06 0.23
C GLN A 377 26.84 -5.95 -0.92
N THR A 378 26.30 -5.75 -2.13
CA THR A 378 26.71 -6.47 -3.34
C THR A 378 28.17 -6.17 -3.69
N ALA A 379 28.61 -4.91 -3.63
CA ALA A 379 30.00 -4.52 -3.85
C ALA A 379 30.94 -5.15 -2.81
N ASN A 380 30.55 -5.17 -1.54
CA ASN A 380 31.31 -5.79 -0.46
C ASN A 380 31.41 -7.32 -0.64
N ILE A 381 30.33 -7.98 -1.04
CA ILE A 381 30.30 -9.42 -1.34
C ILE A 381 31.21 -9.73 -2.53
N LEU A 382 31.08 -8.99 -3.64
CA LEU A 382 31.91 -9.16 -4.84
C LEU A 382 33.39 -8.91 -4.53
N GLY A 383 33.71 -7.83 -3.80
CA GLY A 383 35.08 -7.55 -3.33
C GLY A 383 35.64 -8.70 -2.50
N THR A 384 34.87 -9.20 -1.53
CA THR A 384 35.26 -10.32 -0.67
C THR A 384 35.46 -11.63 -1.47
N LEU A 385 34.58 -11.91 -2.45
CA LEU A 385 34.70 -13.09 -3.31
C LEU A 385 35.93 -13.01 -4.20
N ILE A 386 36.21 -11.83 -4.80
CA ILE A 386 37.38 -11.64 -5.66
C ILE A 386 38.66 -11.75 -4.83
N GLU A 387 38.73 -11.07 -3.67
CA GLU A 387 39.93 -11.04 -2.83
C GLU A 387 40.22 -12.37 -2.12
N LYS A 388 39.18 -13.01 -1.52
CA LYS A 388 39.38 -14.20 -0.69
C LYS A 388 39.35 -15.50 -1.46
N THR A 389 38.58 -15.60 -2.56
CA THR A 389 38.42 -16.84 -3.31
C THR A 389 39.11 -16.81 -4.68
N GLY A 390 39.60 -15.65 -5.14
CA GLY A 390 40.18 -15.48 -6.47
C GLY A 390 39.17 -15.66 -7.61
N LEU A 391 37.88 -15.46 -7.34
CA LEU A 391 36.81 -15.59 -8.35
C LEU A 391 37.03 -14.55 -9.45
N LYS A 392 37.06 -15.03 -10.72
CA LYS A 392 37.18 -14.17 -11.88
C LYS A 392 35.81 -13.67 -12.31
N VAL A 393 35.50 -12.42 -12.03
CA VAL A 393 34.24 -11.77 -12.44
C VAL A 393 34.50 -10.95 -13.71
N PRO A 394 33.67 -11.09 -14.77
CA PRO A 394 33.80 -10.25 -15.97
C PRO A 394 33.60 -8.78 -15.63
N THR A 395 34.48 -7.90 -16.10
CA THR A 395 34.36 -6.45 -15.86
C THR A 395 33.06 -5.89 -16.43
N SER A 396 32.60 -6.43 -17.57
CA SER A 396 31.31 -6.08 -18.18
C SER A 396 30.11 -6.36 -17.26
N TYR A 397 30.18 -7.40 -16.42
CA TYR A 397 29.16 -7.68 -15.42
C TYR A 397 29.13 -6.59 -14.35
N ILE A 398 30.30 -6.13 -13.88
CA ILE A 398 30.40 -5.09 -12.86
C ILE A 398 29.84 -3.77 -13.40
N TYR A 399 30.20 -3.35 -14.60
CA TYR A 399 29.66 -2.16 -15.24
C TYR A 399 28.14 -2.21 -15.37
N LYS A 400 27.59 -3.34 -15.84
CA LYS A 400 26.14 -3.53 -15.97
C LYS A 400 25.43 -3.55 -14.61
N LYS A 401 26.02 -4.24 -13.61
CA LYS A 401 25.39 -4.43 -12.28
C LYS A 401 25.31 -3.13 -11.48
N PHE A 402 26.33 -2.27 -11.61
CA PHE A 402 26.37 -0.98 -10.90
C PHE A 402 25.90 0.19 -11.79
N SER A 403 25.37 -0.09 -12.99
CA SER A 403 24.91 0.93 -13.94
C SER A 403 25.97 1.98 -14.26
N ILE A 404 27.26 1.60 -14.24
CA ILE A 404 28.38 2.46 -14.57
C ILE A 404 28.60 2.38 -16.08
N PRO A 405 28.64 3.51 -16.81
CA PRO A 405 28.96 3.49 -18.22
C PRO A 405 30.36 2.93 -18.45
N LYS A 406 30.52 2.15 -19.53
CA LYS A 406 31.84 1.65 -19.91
C LYS A 406 32.62 2.81 -20.55
N PRO A 407 33.86 3.12 -20.08
CA PRO A 407 34.65 4.22 -20.64
C PRO A 407 35.00 3.96 -22.11
N GLU A 408 34.98 5.01 -22.90
CA GLU A 408 35.50 5.00 -24.30
C GLU A 408 37.04 5.01 -24.31
N ASP A 409 37.65 4.61 -25.44
CA ASP A 409 39.10 4.37 -25.50
C ASP A 409 40.00 5.61 -25.20
N ASP A 410 39.44 6.84 -25.26
CA ASP A 410 40.15 8.11 -24.98
C ASP A 410 39.58 8.88 -23.80
N GLU A 411 38.74 8.27 -22.98
CA GLU A 411 38.08 8.93 -21.84
C GLU A 411 38.97 8.89 -20.58
N GLU A 412 39.08 10.03 -19.87
CA GLU A 412 39.78 10.10 -18.57
C GLU A 412 39.05 9.27 -17.54
N VAL A 413 39.68 8.21 -17.04
CA VAL A 413 39.08 7.34 -16.00
C VAL A 413 39.67 7.63 -14.64
N ALA A 414 38.81 7.62 -13.61
CA ALA A 414 39.24 7.69 -12.22
C ALA A 414 40.00 6.41 -11.84
N THR A 415 41.32 6.51 -11.66
CA THR A 415 42.13 5.40 -11.22
C THR A 415 42.38 5.49 -9.70
N PRO A 416 42.38 4.36 -8.95
CA PRO A 416 42.79 4.38 -7.56
C PRO A 416 44.22 4.89 -7.48
N SER A 417 44.49 5.87 -6.57
CA SER A 417 45.83 6.32 -6.32
C SER A 417 46.68 5.13 -5.90
N ALA A 418 47.57 4.68 -6.80
CA ALA A 418 48.49 3.59 -6.50
C ALA A 418 49.28 3.96 -5.25
N GLN A 419 49.28 3.09 -4.27
CA GLN A 419 50.32 3.13 -3.25
C GLN A 419 51.68 2.97 -3.95
N ILE A 420 52.33 4.10 -4.22
CA ILE A 420 53.71 4.09 -4.71
C ILE A 420 54.58 3.65 -3.52
N GLY A 421 54.86 2.37 -3.48
CA GLY A 421 55.92 1.83 -2.66
C GLY A 421 57.28 2.13 -3.34
N GLY A 422 58.03 3.03 -2.78
CA GLY A 422 59.50 3.00 -2.87
C GLY A 422 60.18 4.01 -3.77
N TYR A 423 61.04 4.78 -3.14
CA TYR A 423 62.23 5.52 -3.57
C TYR A 423 62.10 7.00 -3.97
N GLY A 424 62.72 7.83 -3.13
CA GLY A 424 63.27 9.13 -3.50
C GLY A 424 62.81 10.27 -2.60
N GLY A 425 63.61 10.57 -1.60
CA GLY A 425 63.33 11.60 -0.59
C GLY A 425 63.20 13.01 -1.13
N MET A 426 62.22 13.70 -0.63
CA MET A 426 62.21 15.14 -0.42
C MET A 426 61.44 15.43 0.87
N GLN A 427 62.20 15.94 1.86
CA GLN A 427 61.65 16.41 3.13
C GLN A 427 60.71 17.59 2.88
N LEU A 428 59.44 17.42 3.17
CA LEU A 428 58.52 18.52 3.46
C LEU A 428 58.17 18.47 4.94
N LYS A 429 58.40 19.61 5.63
CA LYS A 429 58.17 19.83 7.03
C LYS A 429 56.84 19.31 7.50
N GLN A 430 56.87 18.47 8.54
CA GLN A 430 55.73 18.10 9.35
C GLN A 430 55.01 19.35 9.87
N ILE A 431 53.80 19.55 9.39
CA ILE A 431 52.77 20.26 10.13
C ILE A 431 51.96 19.15 10.82
N GLU A 432 52.10 19.09 12.14
CA GLU A 432 51.26 18.22 12.98
C GLU A 432 49.80 18.63 12.83
N LEU A 433 49.06 17.90 11.97
CA LEU A 433 47.63 17.85 12.03
C LEU A 433 47.24 16.70 12.96
N LYS A 434 46.69 17.06 14.10
CA LYS A 434 46.08 16.14 15.03
C LYS A 434 44.97 15.33 14.34
N ASP A 435 45.03 14.02 14.51
CA ASP A 435 43.96 13.03 14.37
C ASP A 435 43.29 12.89 13.00
N THR A 436 43.96 12.22 12.05
CA THR A 436 43.45 11.89 10.71
C THR A 436 42.59 10.61 10.65
N ASN A 437 42.10 10.09 11.78
CA ASN A 437 41.26 8.89 11.83
C ASN A 437 39.76 9.16 12.08
N ALA A 438 39.33 10.41 12.00
CA ALA A 438 37.88 10.71 12.05
C ALA A 438 37.27 10.48 10.66
N PRO A 439 36.17 9.74 10.56
CA PRO A 439 35.43 9.63 9.29
C PRO A 439 34.88 10.98 8.84
N PRO A 440 34.66 11.21 7.54
CA PRO A 440 34.09 12.46 7.04
C PRO A 440 32.76 12.80 7.74
N ILE A 441 32.55 14.09 8.00
CA ILE A 441 31.28 14.61 8.57
C ILE A 441 30.12 14.22 7.66
N GLY A 442 29.00 13.77 8.25
CA GLY A 442 27.80 13.34 7.50
C GLY A 442 27.80 11.88 7.04
N THR A 443 28.86 11.11 7.25
CA THR A 443 28.84 9.67 6.97
C THR A 443 28.19 8.88 8.11
N GLN A 444 27.55 7.72 7.77
CA GLN A 444 26.95 6.83 8.78
C GLN A 444 27.99 6.44 9.88
N LYS A 445 29.22 6.18 9.50
CA LYS A 445 30.30 5.87 10.45
C LYS A 445 30.63 7.03 11.42
N HIS A 446 30.44 8.26 10.99
CA HIS A 446 30.61 9.43 11.85
C HIS A 446 29.44 9.53 12.83
N ILE A 447 28.22 9.33 12.36
CA ILE A 447 26.99 9.27 13.18
C ILE A 447 27.09 8.15 14.21
N ASP A 448 27.51 6.96 13.81
CA ASP A 448 27.69 5.81 14.71
C ASP A 448 28.71 6.09 15.79
N LYS A 449 29.86 6.73 15.46
CA LYS A 449 30.86 7.14 16.44
C LYS A 449 30.34 8.20 17.42
N LEU A 450 29.52 9.13 16.93
CA LEU A 450 28.86 10.12 17.79
C LEU A 450 27.86 9.46 18.73
N ALA A 451 27.06 8.52 18.21
CA ALA A 451 26.11 7.74 19.00
C ALA A 451 26.84 6.93 20.09
N ASP A 452 27.92 6.23 19.74
CA ASP A 452 28.74 5.48 20.69
C ASP A 452 29.37 6.38 21.76
N ALA A 453 29.84 7.56 21.36
CA ALA A 453 30.42 8.54 22.31
C ALA A 453 29.31 9.11 23.22
N ALA A 454 28.12 9.35 22.71
CA ALA A 454 26.97 9.80 23.50
C ALA A 454 26.54 8.71 24.51
N VAL A 455 26.45 7.45 24.08
CA VAL A 455 26.13 6.31 24.95
C VAL A 455 27.17 6.16 26.06
N LYS A 456 28.46 6.21 25.72
CA LYS A 456 29.53 6.11 26.73
C LYS A 456 29.51 7.26 27.75
N ARG A 457 29.22 8.49 27.30
CA ARG A 457 29.11 9.66 28.19
C ARG A 457 27.84 9.64 29.03
N SER A 458 26.72 9.12 28.48
CA SER A 458 25.45 9.04 29.19
C SER A 458 25.36 7.89 30.19
N ALA A 459 26.16 6.84 30.04
CA ALA A 459 26.10 5.63 30.88
C ALA A 459 26.15 5.93 32.39
N GLY A 460 26.98 6.90 32.79
CA GLY A 460 27.06 7.32 34.21
C GLY A 460 25.85 8.08 34.70
N SER A 461 25.22 8.89 33.85
CA SER A 461 24.00 9.65 34.16
C SER A 461 22.78 8.74 34.20
N PHE A 462 22.68 7.83 33.22
CA PHE A 462 21.65 6.78 33.24
C PHE A 462 21.75 5.89 34.46
N LYS A 463 22.94 5.40 34.80
CA LYS A 463 23.13 4.57 36.01
C LYS A 463 22.72 5.30 37.27
N ARG A 464 22.94 6.61 37.38
CA ARG A 464 22.49 7.41 38.52
C ARG A 464 20.99 7.61 38.53
N ALA A 465 20.40 7.98 37.39
CA ALA A 465 18.98 8.17 37.25
C ALA A 465 18.19 6.88 37.59
N PHE A 466 18.67 5.72 37.13
CA PHE A 466 18.03 4.43 37.39
C PHE A 466 18.52 3.74 38.67
N SER A 467 19.38 4.38 39.48
CA SER A 467 19.84 3.82 40.75
C SER A 467 18.73 3.39 41.71
N PRO A 468 17.61 4.12 41.86
CA PRO A 468 16.47 3.66 42.69
C PRO A 468 15.88 2.34 42.20
N VAL A 469 15.73 2.18 40.88
CA VAL A 469 15.21 0.95 40.23
C VAL A 469 16.18 -0.22 40.48
N LEU A 470 17.48 -0.01 40.26
CA LEU A 470 18.49 -1.04 40.51
C LEU A 470 18.50 -1.51 41.95
N LYS A 471 18.35 -0.59 42.91
CA LYS A 471 18.24 -0.93 44.33
C LYS A 471 16.97 -1.71 44.68
N MET A 472 15.85 -1.46 43.96
CA MET A 472 14.64 -2.21 44.12
C MET A 472 14.81 -3.65 43.61
N ILE A 473 15.45 -3.82 42.44
CA ILE A 473 15.79 -5.14 41.90
C ILE A 473 16.73 -5.93 42.85
N GLU A 474 17.76 -5.26 43.41
CA GLU A 474 18.69 -5.89 44.37
C GLU A 474 18.00 -6.29 45.70
N LYS A 475 16.91 -5.64 46.07
CA LYS A 475 16.15 -5.97 47.30
C LYS A 475 15.14 -7.10 47.11
N ALA A 476 14.68 -7.32 45.89
CA ALA A 476 13.73 -8.39 45.56
C ALA A 476 14.43 -9.74 45.66
N GLY A 477 13.91 -10.63 46.48
CA GLY A 477 14.42 -11.99 46.65
C GLY A 477 13.96 -12.97 45.56
N SER A 478 12.94 -12.61 44.79
CA SER A 478 12.39 -13.39 43.68
C SER A 478 11.79 -12.47 42.60
N LEU A 479 11.54 -13.03 41.41
CA LEU A 479 10.85 -12.32 40.31
C LEU A 479 9.38 -12.02 40.66
N GLU A 480 8.76 -12.85 41.46
CA GLU A 480 7.38 -12.65 41.91
C GLU A 480 7.28 -11.48 42.90
N GLU A 481 8.23 -11.39 43.83
CA GLU A 481 8.31 -10.27 44.77
C GLU A 481 8.62 -8.94 44.04
N LEU A 482 9.48 -8.98 43.01
CA LEU A 482 9.75 -7.82 42.17
C LEU A 482 8.50 -7.37 41.41
N ARG A 483 7.70 -8.29 40.88
CA ARG A 483 6.45 -7.98 40.20
C ARG A 483 5.47 -7.31 41.16
N ASP A 484 5.29 -7.89 42.35
CA ASP A 484 4.36 -7.36 43.37
C ASP A 484 4.79 -5.95 43.85
N MET A 485 6.11 -5.70 43.92
CA MET A 485 6.64 -4.36 44.21
C MET A 485 6.41 -3.37 43.05
N MET A 486 6.37 -3.83 41.79
CA MET A 486 6.08 -3.00 40.63
C MET A 486 4.58 -2.81 40.35
N GLU A 487 3.72 -3.64 40.92
CA GLU A 487 2.27 -3.50 40.84
C GLU A 487 1.72 -2.58 41.97
N ASP A 488 2.54 -2.23 42.98
CA ASP A 488 2.16 -1.27 44.02
C ASP A 488 2.37 0.18 43.56
N ASP A 489 1.30 0.84 43.15
CA ASP A 489 1.30 2.23 42.66
C ASP A 489 2.00 3.22 43.61
N ARG A 490 1.98 3.01 44.91
CA ARG A 490 2.65 3.89 45.90
C ARG A 490 4.15 3.72 45.91
N GLN A 491 4.62 2.48 45.73
CA GLN A 491 6.05 2.20 45.65
C GLN A 491 6.63 2.70 44.33
N VAL A 492 5.90 2.52 43.23
CA VAL A 492 6.28 3.03 41.90
C VAL A 492 6.32 4.57 41.88
N ALA A 493 5.31 5.24 42.44
CA ALA A 493 5.30 6.71 42.55
C ALA A 493 6.48 7.23 43.36
N SER A 494 6.75 6.62 44.54
CA SER A 494 7.92 6.99 45.37
C SER A 494 9.26 6.73 44.69
N LEU A 495 9.33 5.73 43.80
CA LEU A 495 10.52 5.38 43.02
C LEU A 495 10.75 6.40 41.90
N LEU A 496 9.70 6.82 41.22
CA LEU A 496 9.74 7.87 40.22
C LEU A 496 10.16 9.22 40.80
N ASP A 497 9.64 9.58 41.97
CA ASP A 497 10.04 10.82 42.68
C ASP A 497 11.53 10.83 43.10
N GLN A 498 12.14 9.66 43.29
CA GLN A 498 13.53 9.52 43.65
C GLN A 498 14.49 9.50 42.43
N MET A 499 13.94 9.41 41.20
CA MET A 499 14.71 9.40 39.97
C MET A 499 15.06 10.82 39.53
N ASP A 500 16.36 11.19 39.60
CA ASP A 500 16.84 12.44 39.02
C ASP A 500 17.21 12.27 37.55
N VAL A 501 16.29 12.65 36.66
CA VAL A 501 16.48 12.58 35.21
C VAL A 501 17.03 13.85 34.59
N SER A 502 17.26 14.91 35.37
CA SER A 502 17.66 16.24 34.88
C SER A 502 18.98 16.21 34.06
N GLN A 503 19.95 15.42 34.48
CA GLN A 503 21.21 15.27 33.75
C GLN A 503 21.06 14.45 32.44
N VAL A 504 20.11 13.52 32.39
CA VAL A 504 19.81 12.74 31.19
C VAL A 504 19.08 13.62 30.17
N GLU A 505 18.15 14.44 30.65
CA GLU A 505 17.42 15.41 29.84
C GLU A 505 18.34 16.48 29.23
N GLU A 506 19.23 17.06 30.02
CA GLU A 506 20.23 18.03 29.55
C GLU A 506 21.17 17.40 28.49
N LEU A 507 21.55 16.14 28.66
CA LEU A 507 22.40 15.44 27.73
C LEU A 507 21.66 15.13 26.42
N LEU A 508 20.41 14.70 26.49
CA LEU A 508 19.54 14.46 25.33
C LEU A 508 19.34 15.76 24.54
N GLN A 509 19.05 16.88 25.19
CA GLN A 509 18.92 18.17 24.53
C GLN A 509 20.18 18.57 23.77
N LYS A 510 21.37 18.34 24.38
CA LYS A 510 22.66 18.61 23.73
C LYS A 510 22.91 17.71 22.52
N VAL A 511 22.56 16.43 22.59
CA VAL A 511 22.72 15.49 21.47
C VAL A 511 21.76 15.86 20.33
N MET A 512 20.52 16.21 20.62
CA MET A 512 19.56 16.65 19.62
C MET A 512 19.98 17.96 18.94
N LEU A 513 20.47 18.93 19.72
CA LEU A 513 20.99 20.19 19.18
C LEU A 513 22.21 19.95 18.27
N TYR A 514 23.08 19.04 18.66
CA TYR A 514 24.29 18.71 17.87
C TYR A 514 23.88 18.00 16.56
N ALA A 515 22.94 17.07 16.60
CA ALA A 515 22.43 16.39 15.42
C ALA A 515 21.72 17.35 14.44
N ASP A 516 20.96 18.34 14.96
CA ASP A 516 20.35 19.39 14.14
C ASP A 516 21.40 20.29 13.47
N LEU A 517 22.44 20.67 14.21
CA LEU A 517 23.56 21.48 13.68
C LEU A 517 24.33 20.72 12.58
N GLU A 518 24.62 19.43 12.79
CA GLU A 518 25.26 18.60 11.76
C GLU A 518 24.39 18.44 10.53
N GLY A 519 23.08 18.18 10.69
CA GLY A 519 22.15 18.08 9.59
C GLY A 519 22.07 19.37 8.75
N ARG A 520 22.28 20.53 9.37
CA ARG A 520 22.33 21.83 8.65
C ARG A 520 23.64 22.04 7.91
N VAL A 521 24.75 21.53 8.42
CA VAL A 521 26.06 21.61 7.74
C VAL A 521 26.07 20.74 6.49
N VAL A 522 25.50 19.54 6.56
CA VAL A 522 25.40 18.60 5.42
C VAL A 522 24.47 19.11 4.31
N ASN A 523 23.42 19.87 4.67
CA ASN A 523 22.48 20.43 3.67
C ASN A 523 22.93 21.77 3.06
N ASN A 524 24.03 22.34 3.50
CA ASN A 524 24.59 23.60 2.96
C ASN A 524 25.84 23.40 2.08
N GLU A 525 26.21 22.16 1.80
CA GLU A 525 27.12 21.75 0.72
C GLU A 525 26.32 21.19 -0.47
#